data_a7abd4423804291f1312bbc93546f2a2
#
_entry.id   a7abd4423804291f1312bbc93546f2a2
#
_cell.length_a   1.000
_cell.length_b   1.000
_cell.length_c   1.000
_cell.angle_alpha   90.00
_cell.angle_beta   90.00
_cell.angle_gamma   90.00
#
_symmetry.space_group_name_H-M   'P 1'
#
loop_
_entity.id
_entity.type
_entity.pdbx_description
1 polymer ?
#
loop_
_entity_poly.entity_id
_entity_poly.type
_entity_poly.pdbx_seq_one_letter_code
_entity_poly.pdbx_strand_id
1 'polypeptide(L)'
;MKTACYGAMVCLACALAASPAAAAPAGDSIFSVFLDDKPIGEHRFSIGGTEEARSVVSEASFTVKLLGLTVYRYRHRAAEKWRGDCLSELTATTDDDGKASRVRTEAEGDGLAVVTDAGRQALKGCVMSFAYWNPAIQRQPRLLNAQTGRSESVQVSRAGGGTVEVRGRQVAATRWRIDGPAQPIDVWYSAQGEWVGLDSMVDGGRKLVYRLK
;
A
#
# COMPACT_ATOMS: atom_id res chain seq x y z
N MET A 1 -42.87 -20.81 -59.54
CA MET A 1 -43.02 -19.98 -58.36
C MET A 1 -41.92 -20.40 -57.41
N LYS A 2 -40.85 -19.59 -57.25
CA LYS A 2 -39.70 -19.86 -56.36
C LYS A 2 -39.76 -18.84 -55.23
N THR A 3 -39.99 -19.31 -54.02
CA THR A 3 -40.01 -18.50 -52.80
C THR A 3 -38.61 -18.51 -52.17
N ALA A 4 -37.97 -17.33 -52.08
CA ALA A 4 -36.67 -17.18 -51.43
C ALA A 4 -36.90 -16.75 -49.96
N CYS A 5 -36.41 -17.53 -49.00
CA CYS A 5 -36.38 -17.17 -47.58
C CYS A 5 -35.09 -16.38 -47.31
N TYR A 6 -35.19 -15.12 -46.90
CA TYR A 6 -34.12 -14.31 -46.35
C TYR A 6 -34.01 -14.57 -44.84
N GLY A 7 -32.93 -15.20 -44.44
CA GLY A 7 -32.56 -15.32 -43.02
C GLY A 7 -31.85 -14.06 -42.55
N ALA A 8 -32.45 -13.34 -41.60
CA ALA A 8 -31.82 -12.22 -40.94
C ALA A 8 -30.87 -12.73 -39.82
N MET A 9 -29.58 -12.49 -40.02
CA MET A 9 -28.54 -12.80 -39.06
C MET A 9 -28.42 -11.63 -38.06
N VAL A 10 -28.93 -11.81 -36.84
CA VAL A 10 -28.78 -10.82 -35.75
C VAL A 10 -27.42 -11.02 -35.08
N CYS A 11 -26.47 -10.11 -35.37
CA CYS A 11 -25.21 -10.05 -34.63
C CYS A 11 -25.43 -9.41 -33.24
N LEU A 12 -25.40 -10.22 -32.19
CA LEU A 12 -25.41 -9.75 -30.82
C LEU A 12 -24.02 -9.23 -30.44
N ALA A 13 -23.82 -7.91 -30.45
CA ALA A 13 -22.59 -7.28 -29.99
C ALA A 13 -22.58 -7.28 -28.48
N CYS A 14 -21.78 -8.16 -27.84
CA CYS A 14 -21.47 -8.09 -26.42
C CYS A 14 -20.56 -6.87 -26.15
N ALA A 15 -21.13 -5.79 -25.63
CA ALA A 15 -20.38 -4.68 -25.09
C ALA A 15 -19.77 -5.11 -23.74
N LEU A 16 -18.45 -5.33 -23.71
CA LEU A 16 -17.70 -5.49 -22.48
C LEU A 16 -17.63 -4.13 -21.79
N ALA A 17 -18.47 -3.94 -20.77
CA ALA A 17 -18.36 -2.80 -19.87
C ALA A 17 -17.08 -2.94 -19.04
N ALA A 18 -16.07 -2.16 -19.37
CA ALA A 18 -14.91 -1.99 -18.49
C ALA A 18 -15.37 -1.25 -17.23
N SER A 19 -15.35 -1.94 -16.10
CA SER A 19 -15.57 -1.29 -14.79
C SER A 19 -14.45 -0.28 -14.55
N PRO A 20 -14.76 0.99 -14.22
CA PRO A 20 -13.72 1.96 -13.89
C PRO A 20 -12.95 1.47 -12.64
N ALA A 21 -11.64 1.47 -12.72
CA ALA A 21 -10.80 1.24 -11.54
C ALA A 21 -11.10 2.36 -10.54
N ALA A 22 -11.48 1.99 -9.31
CA ALA A 22 -11.73 2.97 -8.26
C ALA A 22 -10.42 3.72 -7.97
N ALA A 23 -10.43 5.05 -8.18
CA ALA A 23 -9.31 5.91 -7.82
C ALA A 23 -9.11 5.88 -6.30
N ALA A 24 -7.85 5.86 -5.85
CA ALA A 24 -7.55 6.02 -4.43
C ALA A 24 -8.06 7.38 -3.95
N PRO A 25 -8.78 7.44 -2.82
CA PRO A 25 -9.36 8.68 -2.34
C PRO A 25 -8.25 9.68 -1.98
N ALA A 26 -8.41 10.95 -2.42
CA ALA A 26 -7.63 12.06 -1.90
C ALA A 26 -8.14 12.39 -0.49
N GLY A 27 -7.22 12.66 0.45
CA GLY A 27 -7.56 13.02 1.81
C GLY A 27 -6.65 12.40 2.86
N ASP A 28 -6.98 12.63 4.11
CA ASP A 28 -6.24 12.11 5.25
C ASP A 28 -6.82 10.76 5.70
N SER A 29 -5.94 9.80 5.92
CA SER A 29 -6.26 8.52 6.56
C SER A 29 -5.40 8.34 7.80
N ILE A 30 -6.02 8.04 8.93
CA ILE A 30 -5.31 7.81 10.20
C ILE A 30 -5.62 6.39 10.66
N PHE A 31 -4.57 5.62 10.90
CA PHE A 31 -4.69 4.27 11.43
C PHE A 31 -4.24 4.22 12.88
N SER A 32 -5.07 3.65 13.75
CA SER A 32 -4.61 3.14 15.04
C SER A 32 -3.79 1.88 14.82
N VAL A 33 -2.62 1.82 15.47
CA VAL A 33 -1.71 0.68 15.36
C VAL A 33 -1.62 -0.05 16.68
N PHE A 34 -1.78 -1.37 16.60
CA PHE A 34 -1.78 -2.27 17.75
C PHE A 34 -0.70 -3.32 17.60
N LEU A 35 -0.14 -3.74 18.72
CA LEU A 35 0.79 -4.85 18.84
C LEU A 35 0.26 -5.81 19.90
N ASP A 36 -0.15 -7.04 19.50
CA ASP A 36 -0.86 -8.01 20.35
C ASP A 36 -2.04 -7.35 21.09
N ASP A 37 -2.93 -6.69 20.31
CA ASP A 37 -4.13 -5.98 20.76
C ASP A 37 -3.89 -4.75 21.67
N LYS A 38 -2.62 -4.40 21.96
CA LYS A 38 -2.27 -3.21 22.72
C LYS A 38 -1.99 -2.04 21.76
N PRO A 39 -2.64 -0.88 21.95
CA PRO A 39 -2.36 0.29 21.12
C PRO A 39 -0.91 0.76 21.36
N ILE A 40 -0.18 0.97 20.27
CA ILE A 40 1.22 1.43 20.32
C ILE A 40 1.42 2.78 19.63
N GLY A 41 0.44 3.29 18.91
CA GLY A 41 0.52 4.58 18.24
C GLY A 41 -0.35 4.68 17.00
N GLU A 42 0.07 5.55 16.08
CA GLU A 42 -0.68 5.89 14.86
C GLU A 42 0.22 5.93 13.63
N HIS A 43 -0.39 5.69 12.48
CA HIS A 43 0.19 5.93 11.17
C HIS A 43 -0.78 6.80 10.37
N ARG A 44 -0.34 7.98 9.95
CA ARG A 44 -1.12 8.94 9.18
C ARG A 44 -0.64 8.97 7.73
N PHE A 45 -1.59 9.09 6.82
CA PHE A 45 -1.36 9.30 5.39
C PHE A 45 -2.14 10.52 4.94
N SER A 46 -1.45 11.47 4.30
CA SER A 46 -2.07 12.63 3.66
C SER A 46 -1.84 12.53 2.17
N ILE A 47 -2.92 12.37 1.40
CA ILE A 47 -2.89 12.18 -0.05
C ILE A 47 -3.49 13.40 -0.72
N GLY A 48 -2.71 14.10 -1.52
CA GLY A 48 -3.12 15.27 -2.29
C GLY A 48 -2.82 15.13 -3.78
N GLY A 49 -3.33 16.08 -4.57
CA GLY A 49 -3.16 16.12 -6.01
C GLY A 49 -4.25 15.38 -6.78
N THR A 50 -3.98 15.08 -8.05
CA THR A 50 -4.89 14.33 -8.95
C THR A 50 -4.44 12.89 -9.12
N GLU A 51 -5.21 12.08 -9.85
CA GLU A 51 -4.83 10.70 -10.15
C GLU A 51 -3.53 10.63 -10.96
N GLU A 52 -3.28 11.59 -11.83
CA GLU A 52 -2.09 11.66 -12.68
C GLU A 52 -0.85 12.17 -11.92
N ALA A 53 -1.06 13.00 -10.88
CA ALA A 53 0.02 13.65 -10.13
C ALA A 53 -0.35 13.76 -8.64
N ARG A 54 -0.05 12.70 -7.87
CA ARG A 54 -0.28 12.66 -6.43
C ARG A 54 0.96 13.04 -5.65
N SER A 55 0.73 13.67 -4.49
CA SER A 55 1.70 13.79 -3.42
C SER A 55 1.17 13.06 -2.19
N VAL A 56 2.02 12.26 -1.55
CA VAL A 56 1.66 11.47 -0.37
C VAL A 56 2.68 11.74 0.73
N VAL A 57 2.19 12.07 1.91
CA VAL A 57 3.01 12.10 3.13
C VAL A 57 2.52 11.03 4.06
N SER A 58 3.43 10.20 4.52
CA SER A 58 3.19 9.10 5.46
C SER A 58 4.00 9.36 6.72
N GLU A 59 3.34 9.31 7.89
CA GLU A 59 3.96 9.57 9.19
C GLU A 59 3.51 8.53 10.21
N ALA A 60 4.44 7.69 10.67
CA ALA A 60 4.22 6.68 11.70
C ALA A 60 4.96 7.03 12.99
N SER A 61 4.30 6.84 14.14
CA SER A 61 4.90 7.00 15.45
C SER A 61 4.38 5.92 16.40
N PHE A 62 5.27 5.04 16.85
CA PHE A 62 4.92 3.92 17.74
C PHE A 62 5.77 3.96 18.99
N THR A 63 5.17 3.55 20.12
CA THR A 63 5.85 3.38 21.41
C THR A 63 5.34 2.13 22.08
N VAL A 64 6.23 1.18 22.30
CA VAL A 64 5.91 -0.04 23.07
C VAL A 64 6.34 0.16 24.51
N LYS A 65 5.42 -0.10 25.45
CA LYS A 65 5.68 -0.03 26.90
C LYS A 65 5.53 -1.40 27.54
N LEU A 66 6.44 -1.71 28.46
CA LEU A 66 6.39 -2.87 29.33
C LEU A 66 6.45 -2.41 30.77
N LEU A 67 5.45 -2.76 31.60
CA LEU A 67 5.35 -2.32 33.01
C LEU A 67 5.50 -0.79 33.19
N GLY A 68 4.95 0.00 32.24
CA GLY A 68 5.03 1.47 32.25
C GLY A 68 6.32 2.05 31.66
N LEU A 69 7.36 1.26 31.45
CA LEU A 69 8.62 1.68 30.86
C LEU A 69 8.57 1.57 29.34
N THR A 70 9.10 2.57 28.64
CA THR A 70 9.27 2.52 27.19
C THR A 70 10.41 1.56 26.87
N VAL A 71 10.12 0.51 26.09
CA VAL A 71 11.08 -0.52 25.66
C VAL A 71 11.38 -0.49 24.17
N TYR A 72 10.61 0.27 23.39
CA TYR A 72 10.84 0.44 21.95
C TYR A 72 10.13 1.69 21.46
N ARG A 73 10.80 2.43 20.54
CA ARG A 73 10.25 3.58 19.81
C ARG A 73 10.52 3.43 18.33
N TYR A 74 9.52 3.80 17.55
CA TYR A 74 9.63 3.83 16.10
C TYR A 74 9.04 5.13 15.57
N ARG A 75 9.77 5.78 14.66
CA ARG A 75 9.29 6.93 13.90
C ARG A 75 9.67 6.75 12.44
N HIS A 76 8.73 6.99 11.58
CA HIS A 76 8.96 6.96 10.13
C HIS A 76 8.21 8.11 9.49
N ARG A 77 8.87 8.77 8.54
CA ARG A 77 8.24 9.75 7.68
C ARG A 77 8.71 9.52 6.26
N ALA A 78 7.76 9.44 5.32
CA ALA A 78 8.03 9.41 3.89
C ALA A 78 7.23 10.51 3.20
N ALA A 79 7.85 11.17 2.24
CA ALA A 79 7.22 12.08 1.29
C ALA A 79 7.43 11.53 -0.11
N GLU A 80 6.34 11.32 -0.83
CA GLU A 80 6.32 10.68 -2.14
C GLU A 80 5.63 11.56 -3.17
N LYS A 81 6.13 11.56 -4.41
CA LYS A 81 5.43 12.07 -5.59
C LYS A 81 5.18 10.94 -6.56
N TRP A 82 4.04 10.95 -7.19
CA TRP A 82 3.55 9.92 -8.08
C TRP A 82 3.10 10.48 -9.42
N ARG A 83 3.29 9.70 -10.47
CA ARG A 83 2.70 9.90 -11.80
C ARG A 83 1.87 8.67 -12.15
N GLY A 84 0.55 8.79 -12.05
CA GLY A 84 -0.33 7.61 -12.06
C GLY A 84 0.04 6.64 -10.94
N ASP A 85 0.34 5.39 -11.31
CA ASP A 85 0.75 4.32 -10.38
C ASP A 85 2.27 4.23 -10.17
N CYS A 86 3.06 5.13 -10.79
CA CYS A 86 4.51 5.09 -10.70
C CYS A 86 5.03 6.16 -9.73
N LEU A 87 5.83 5.72 -8.76
CA LEU A 87 6.60 6.59 -7.89
C LEU A 87 7.58 7.41 -8.75
N SER A 88 7.60 8.73 -8.58
CA SER A 88 8.52 9.62 -9.28
C SER A 88 9.56 10.25 -8.35
N GLU A 89 9.25 10.36 -7.07
CA GLU A 89 10.18 10.89 -6.05
C GLU A 89 9.82 10.28 -4.69
N LEU A 90 10.83 9.95 -3.90
CA LEU A 90 10.71 9.52 -2.50
C LEU A 90 11.82 10.18 -1.67
N THR A 91 11.43 10.69 -0.52
CA THR A 91 12.36 11.03 0.57
C THR A 91 11.78 10.47 1.85
N ALA A 92 12.52 9.59 2.53
CA ALA A 92 12.09 8.96 3.76
C ALA A 92 13.18 8.98 4.82
N THR A 93 12.74 9.07 6.07
CA THR A 93 13.58 8.95 7.27
C THR A 93 12.91 7.99 8.23
N THR A 94 13.71 7.12 8.83
CA THR A 94 13.26 6.17 9.85
C THR A 94 14.17 6.27 11.06
N ASP A 95 13.60 6.26 12.25
CA ASP A 95 14.28 6.03 13.53
C ASP A 95 13.66 4.76 14.13
N ASP A 96 14.40 3.68 14.09
CA ASP A 96 14.01 2.38 14.61
C ASP A 96 14.78 2.11 15.92
N ASP A 97 14.19 2.55 17.02
CA ASP A 97 14.78 2.45 18.37
C ASP A 97 16.21 3.01 18.46
N GLY A 98 16.40 4.22 17.90
CA GLY A 98 17.68 4.92 17.86
C GLY A 98 18.54 4.56 16.65
N LYS A 99 18.12 3.64 15.77
CA LYS A 99 18.78 3.34 14.51
C LYS A 99 18.18 4.19 13.40
N ALA A 100 18.87 5.25 13.03
CA ALA A 100 18.45 6.14 11.97
C ALA A 100 18.78 5.56 10.59
N SER A 101 17.86 5.69 9.63
CA SER A 101 18.08 5.41 8.21
C SER A 101 17.42 6.47 7.33
N ARG A 102 17.96 6.64 6.12
CA ARG A 102 17.44 7.56 5.11
C ARG A 102 17.37 6.87 3.77
N VAL A 103 16.27 7.16 3.06
CA VAL A 103 16.06 6.70 1.69
C VAL A 103 15.64 7.90 0.87
N ARG A 104 16.26 8.09 -0.28
CA ARG A 104 15.82 9.06 -1.28
C ARG A 104 15.91 8.46 -2.67
N THR A 105 15.13 8.99 -3.59
CA THR A 105 15.22 8.61 -4.99
C THR A 105 15.62 9.80 -5.85
N GLU A 106 16.28 9.49 -6.96
CA GLU A 106 16.66 10.41 -8.03
C GLU A 106 16.14 9.85 -9.35
N ALA A 107 15.70 10.70 -10.27
CA ALA A 107 15.31 10.26 -11.59
C ALA A 107 16.53 9.66 -12.32
N GLU A 108 16.39 8.47 -12.92
CA GLU A 108 17.46 7.81 -13.66
C GLU A 108 16.89 7.04 -14.85
N GLY A 109 17.16 7.55 -16.06
CA GLY A 109 16.63 6.98 -17.31
C GLY A 109 15.11 6.95 -17.32
N ASP A 110 14.54 5.76 -17.52
CA ASP A 110 13.10 5.48 -17.49
C ASP A 110 12.59 5.08 -16.09
N GLY A 111 13.46 5.11 -15.06
CA GLY A 111 13.15 4.67 -13.71
C GLY A 111 13.71 5.59 -12.63
N LEU A 112 14.14 5.00 -11.52
CA LEU A 112 14.64 5.71 -10.35
C LEU A 112 15.96 5.09 -9.87
N ALA A 113 16.88 5.94 -9.41
CA ALA A 113 17.96 5.50 -8.52
C ALA A 113 17.51 5.66 -7.07
N VAL A 114 17.60 4.61 -6.29
CA VAL A 114 17.40 4.61 -4.85
C VAL A 114 18.74 4.83 -4.17
N VAL A 115 18.85 5.83 -3.31
CA VAL A 115 20.05 6.20 -2.58
C VAL A 115 19.79 6.05 -1.09
N THR A 116 20.67 5.32 -0.42
CA THR A 116 20.67 5.08 1.02
C THR A 116 22.07 5.31 1.59
N ASP A 117 22.21 5.24 2.90
CA ASP A 117 23.53 5.29 3.56
C ASP A 117 24.42 4.07 3.15
N ALA A 118 23.81 2.96 2.69
CA ALA A 118 24.54 1.76 2.22
C ALA A 118 24.96 1.82 0.73
N GLY A 119 24.46 2.79 -0.03
CA GLY A 119 24.79 2.96 -1.44
C GLY A 119 23.64 3.33 -2.34
N ARG A 120 23.83 3.10 -3.65
CA ARG A 120 22.92 3.47 -4.74
C ARG A 120 22.50 2.23 -5.53
N GLN A 121 21.23 2.13 -5.87
CA GLN A 121 20.65 1.07 -6.70
C GLN A 121 19.75 1.67 -7.77
N ALA A 122 19.93 1.32 -9.03
CA ALA A 122 19.04 1.69 -10.13
C ALA A 122 17.85 0.72 -10.21
N LEU A 123 16.65 1.26 -10.34
CA LEU A 123 15.41 0.53 -10.58
C LEU A 123 14.82 1.03 -11.91
N LYS A 124 14.62 0.13 -12.85
CA LYS A 124 14.11 0.45 -14.20
C LYS A 124 12.57 0.46 -14.24
N GLY A 125 12.03 1.28 -15.10
CA GLY A 125 10.61 1.35 -15.39
C GLY A 125 9.77 1.94 -14.26
N CYS A 126 8.49 1.58 -14.23
CA CYS A 126 7.54 2.03 -13.23
C CYS A 126 7.84 1.37 -11.87
N VAL A 127 8.25 2.15 -10.90
CA VAL A 127 8.52 1.70 -9.53
C VAL A 127 7.31 2.00 -8.65
N MET A 128 6.92 1.08 -7.78
CA MET A 128 5.92 1.29 -6.74
C MET A 128 6.52 1.00 -5.37
N SER A 129 6.24 1.86 -4.38
CA SER A 129 6.54 1.59 -2.98
C SER A 129 5.50 0.65 -2.35
N PHE A 130 5.64 0.29 -1.06
CA PHE A 130 4.57 -0.36 -0.30
C PHE A 130 3.40 0.61 -0.07
N ALA A 131 2.83 1.12 -1.16
CA ALA A 131 1.74 2.08 -1.21
C ALA A 131 0.39 1.39 -0.99
N TYR A 132 0.10 0.94 0.24
CA TYR A 132 -1.14 0.23 0.58
C TYR A 132 -2.41 1.03 0.24
N TRP A 133 -2.32 2.36 0.21
CA TRP A 133 -3.40 3.25 -0.19
C TRP A 133 -3.76 3.14 -1.69
N ASN A 134 -2.84 2.60 -2.53
CA ASN A 134 -3.04 2.45 -3.98
C ASN A 134 -3.40 1.00 -4.33
N PRO A 135 -4.65 0.71 -4.76
CA PRO A 135 -5.06 -0.64 -5.12
C PRO A 135 -4.24 -1.28 -6.26
N ALA A 136 -3.49 -0.49 -7.06
CA ALA A 136 -2.60 -1.02 -8.09
C ALA A 136 -1.47 -1.87 -7.52
N ILE A 137 -1.20 -1.80 -6.21
CA ILE A 137 -0.27 -2.68 -5.49
C ILE A 137 -0.60 -4.17 -5.69
N GLN A 138 -1.89 -4.49 -5.90
CA GLN A 138 -2.37 -5.86 -6.10
C GLN A 138 -1.81 -6.55 -7.36
N ARG A 139 -1.23 -5.78 -8.29
CA ARG A 139 -0.67 -6.28 -9.56
C ARG A 139 0.85 -6.17 -9.64
N GLN A 140 1.51 -5.74 -8.56
CA GLN A 140 2.95 -5.47 -8.57
C GLN A 140 3.76 -6.74 -8.27
N PRO A 141 4.81 -7.03 -9.06
CA PRO A 141 5.74 -8.10 -8.77
C PRO A 141 6.89 -7.67 -7.86
N ARG A 142 7.06 -6.37 -7.66
CA ARG A 142 8.13 -5.76 -6.85
C ARG A 142 7.63 -4.50 -6.17
N LEU A 143 8.07 -4.29 -4.92
CA LEU A 143 7.73 -3.10 -4.15
C LEU A 143 9.00 -2.50 -3.53
N LEU A 144 9.11 -1.18 -3.56
CA LEU A 144 10.19 -0.45 -2.90
C LEU A 144 9.83 -0.22 -1.43
N ASN A 145 10.69 -0.68 -0.55
CA ASN A 145 10.55 -0.45 0.89
C ASN A 145 11.13 0.94 1.24
N ALA A 146 10.27 1.88 1.63
CA ALA A 146 10.64 3.26 1.94
C ALA A 146 11.49 3.38 3.23
N GLN A 147 11.55 2.36 4.08
CA GLN A 147 12.36 2.37 5.30
C GLN A 147 13.81 1.96 5.03
N THR A 148 14.01 1.04 4.10
CA THR A 148 15.30 0.40 3.86
C THR A 148 15.91 0.72 2.50
N GLY A 149 15.11 1.24 1.55
CA GLY A 149 15.49 1.42 0.15
C GLY A 149 15.61 0.13 -0.65
N ARG A 150 15.23 -1.03 -0.10
CA ARG A 150 15.29 -2.31 -0.81
C ARG A 150 14.10 -2.47 -1.76
N SER A 151 14.38 -2.92 -2.98
CA SER A 151 13.33 -3.36 -3.90
C SER A 151 13.08 -4.85 -3.65
N GLU A 152 11.90 -5.16 -3.10
CA GLU A 152 11.53 -6.51 -2.68
C GLU A 152 10.67 -7.16 -3.76
N SER A 153 11.00 -8.40 -4.14
CA SER A 153 10.13 -9.23 -4.98
C SER A 153 8.94 -9.68 -4.15
N VAL A 154 7.74 -9.49 -4.67
CA VAL A 154 6.51 -9.84 -3.96
C VAL A 154 5.57 -10.67 -4.84
N GLN A 155 4.74 -11.46 -4.20
CA GLN A 155 3.57 -12.11 -4.79
C GLN A 155 2.34 -11.60 -4.07
N VAL A 156 1.45 -10.92 -4.80
CA VAL A 156 0.22 -10.40 -4.24
C VAL A 156 -0.95 -11.26 -4.70
N SER A 157 -1.74 -11.76 -3.76
CA SER A 157 -2.86 -12.66 -4.03
C SER A 157 -4.08 -12.30 -3.20
N ARG A 158 -5.28 -12.59 -3.74
CA ARG A 158 -6.52 -12.45 -2.99
C ARG A 158 -6.64 -13.58 -1.97
N ALA A 159 -6.68 -13.23 -0.68
CA ALA A 159 -6.69 -14.18 0.43
C ALA A 159 -8.08 -14.33 1.10
N GLY A 160 -9.15 -13.93 0.40
CA GLY A 160 -10.53 -14.08 0.87
C GLY A 160 -11.18 -12.78 1.28
N GLY A 161 -12.20 -12.85 2.11
CA GLY A 161 -12.94 -11.71 2.65
C GLY A 161 -13.22 -11.88 4.14
N GLY A 162 -13.66 -10.81 4.77
CA GLY A 162 -14.02 -10.79 6.18
C GLY A 162 -14.59 -9.44 6.59
N THR A 163 -14.63 -9.18 7.88
CA THR A 163 -15.03 -7.89 8.45
C THR A 163 -13.82 -7.25 9.17
N VAL A 164 -13.69 -5.95 9.02
CA VAL A 164 -12.67 -5.12 9.68
C VAL A 164 -13.39 -3.99 10.39
N GLU A 165 -12.94 -3.65 11.60
CA GLU A 165 -13.41 -2.46 12.28
C GLU A 165 -12.82 -1.21 11.62
N VAL A 166 -13.71 -0.31 11.19
CA VAL A 166 -13.39 0.95 10.53
C VAL A 166 -14.24 2.04 11.19
N ARG A 167 -13.58 3.03 11.79
CA ARG A 167 -14.27 4.14 12.48
C ARG A 167 -15.35 3.64 13.48
N GLY A 168 -15.02 2.58 14.25
CA GLY A 168 -15.93 1.98 15.22
C GLY A 168 -17.09 1.14 14.62
N ARG A 169 -17.05 0.82 13.32
CA ARG A 169 -18.07 0.00 12.64
C ARG A 169 -17.45 -1.23 12.00
N GLN A 170 -18.18 -2.33 11.95
CA GLN A 170 -17.77 -3.51 11.21
C GLN A 170 -18.06 -3.31 9.71
N VAL A 171 -17.03 -3.35 8.89
CA VAL A 171 -17.09 -3.16 7.44
C VAL A 171 -16.64 -4.42 6.73
N ALA A 172 -17.43 -4.90 5.77
CA ALA A 172 -17.03 -5.99 4.89
C ALA A 172 -15.83 -5.56 4.02
N ALA A 173 -14.78 -6.36 4.00
CA ALA A 173 -13.55 -6.06 3.29
C ALA A 173 -12.97 -7.31 2.62
N THR A 174 -12.24 -7.08 1.53
CA THR A 174 -11.45 -8.10 0.85
C THR A 174 -10.03 -8.06 1.38
N ARG A 175 -9.49 -9.22 1.72
CA ARG A 175 -8.10 -9.41 2.15
C ARG A 175 -7.22 -9.77 0.96
N TRP A 176 -6.13 -9.04 0.84
CA TRP A 176 -5.04 -9.32 -0.09
C TRP A 176 -3.77 -9.60 0.67
N ARG A 177 -3.08 -10.67 0.33
CA ARG A 177 -1.82 -11.07 0.93
C ARG A 177 -0.65 -10.66 0.04
N ILE A 178 0.34 -10.05 0.64
CA ILE A 178 1.63 -9.71 0.03
C ILE A 178 2.66 -10.65 0.66
N ASP A 179 3.11 -11.65 -0.09
CA ASP A 179 4.21 -12.54 0.24
C ASP A 179 5.51 -12.01 -0.39
N GLY A 180 6.66 -12.23 0.25
CA GLY A 180 7.98 -11.76 -0.21
C GLY A 180 8.76 -11.00 0.85
N PRO A 181 8.16 -10.06 1.62
CA PRO A 181 8.76 -9.54 2.85
C PRO A 181 9.08 -10.67 3.85
N ALA A 182 9.95 -10.36 4.84
CA ALA A 182 10.30 -11.32 5.90
C ALA A 182 9.08 -11.91 6.61
N GLN A 183 8.01 -11.14 6.73
CA GLN A 183 6.71 -11.60 7.22
C GLN A 183 5.64 -11.21 6.20
N PRO A 184 4.66 -12.10 5.90
CA PRO A 184 3.53 -11.77 5.05
C PRO A 184 2.73 -10.60 5.59
N ILE A 185 2.20 -9.79 4.66
CA ILE A 185 1.36 -8.64 4.99
C ILE A 185 -0.03 -8.87 4.40
N ASP A 186 -1.05 -8.89 5.24
CA ASP A 186 -2.45 -8.92 4.83
C ASP A 186 -3.01 -7.50 4.79
N VAL A 187 -3.43 -7.04 3.62
CA VAL A 187 -4.00 -5.70 3.40
C VAL A 187 -5.49 -5.82 3.13
N TRP A 188 -6.29 -4.98 3.79
CA TRP A 188 -7.74 -5.03 3.71
C TRP A 188 -8.29 -3.82 2.96
N TYR A 189 -9.12 -4.10 1.94
CA TYR A 189 -9.81 -3.08 1.15
C TYR A 189 -11.31 -3.23 1.26
N SER A 190 -12.02 -2.11 1.46
CA SER A 190 -13.48 -2.04 1.41
C SER A 190 -14.01 -2.37 0.01
N ALA A 191 -15.33 -2.53 -0.13
CA ALA A 191 -15.97 -2.71 -1.43
C ALA A 191 -15.74 -1.52 -2.39
N GLN A 192 -15.45 -0.32 -1.87
CA GLN A 192 -15.15 0.88 -2.61
C GLN A 192 -13.66 1.01 -2.96
N GLY A 193 -12.82 0.04 -2.57
CA GLY A 193 -11.37 0.06 -2.79
C GLY A 193 -10.58 0.91 -1.79
N GLU A 194 -11.21 1.41 -0.72
CA GLU A 194 -10.52 2.12 0.34
C GLU A 194 -9.65 1.14 1.14
N TRP A 195 -8.39 1.48 1.39
CA TRP A 195 -7.56 0.74 2.33
C TRP A 195 -8.04 0.97 3.77
N VAL A 196 -8.49 -0.09 4.42
CA VAL A 196 -9.17 -0.01 5.75
C VAL A 196 -8.42 -0.72 6.86
N GLY A 197 -7.39 -1.49 6.54
CA GLY A 197 -6.60 -2.18 7.56
C GLY A 197 -5.42 -2.95 7.00
N LEU A 198 -4.53 -3.34 7.92
CA LEU A 198 -3.39 -4.19 7.65
C LEU A 198 -3.15 -5.09 8.86
N ASP A 199 -2.83 -6.34 8.60
CA ASP A 199 -2.37 -7.29 9.60
C ASP A 199 -1.03 -7.89 9.15
N SER A 200 -0.08 -8.00 10.05
CA SER A 200 1.20 -8.67 9.80
C SER A 200 1.74 -9.24 11.11
N MET A 201 2.81 -9.99 10.99
CA MET A 201 3.60 -10.42 12.14
C MET A 201 4.89 -9.60 12.18
N VAL A 202 5.41 -9.36 13.35
CA VAL A 202 6.74 -8.79 13.56
C VAL A 202 7.61 -9.77 14.32
N ASP A 203 8.89 -9.42 14.51
CA ASP A 203 9.85 -10.28 15.20
C ASP A 203 9.31 -10.77 16.55
N GLY A 204 9.62 -12.01 16.87
CA GLY A 204 9.11 -12.69 18.07
C GLY A 204 7.68 -13.20 17.92
N GLY A 205 7.11 -13.24 16.70
CA GLY A 205 5.77 -13.76 16.43
C GLY A 205 4.63 -12.90 16.97
N ARG A 206 4.88 -11.61 17.18
CA ARG A 206 3.87 -10.65 17.66
C ARG A 206 3.02 -10.12 16.52
N LYS A 207 1.72 -9.97 16.76
CA LYS A 207 0.77 -9.51 15.75
C LYS A 207 0.73 -7.98 15.70
N LEU A 208 1.01 -7.41 14.52
CA LEU A 208 0.88 -6.00 14.21
C LEU A 208 -0.41 -5.76 13.43
N VAL A 209 -1.22 -4.82 13.90
CA VAL A 209 -2.56 -4.57 13.35
C VAL A 209 -2.78 -3.07 13.14
N TYR A 210 -3.26 -2.70 11.95
CA TYR A 210 -3.69 -1.35 11.59
C TYR A 210 -5.20 -1.32 11.40
N ARG A 211 -5.87 -0.35 12.00
CA ARG A 211 -7.31 -0.11 11.85
C ARG A 211 -7.57 1.36 11.55
N LEU A 212 -8.32 1.62 10.50
CA LEU A 212 -8.67 2.97 10.05
C LEU A 212 -9.61 3.64 11.07
N LYS A 213 -9.22 4.86 11.49
CA LYS A 213 -10.02 5.71 12.39
C LYS A 213 -11.12 6.44 11.66
#